data_05fa114301d33dbbaaac50a7af32c494
#
_entry.id   05fa114301d33dbbaaac50a7af32c494
#
_cell.length_a   1.000
_cell.length_b   1.000
_cell.length_c   1.000
_cell.angle_alpha   90.00
_cell.angle_beta   90.00
_cell.angle_gamma   90.00
#
_symmetry.space_group_name_H-M   'P 1'
#
loop_
_entity.id
_entity.type
_entity.pdbx_description
1 polymer ?
#
loop_
_entity_poly.entity_id
_entity_poly.type
_entity_poly.pdbx_seq_one_letter_code
_entity_poly.pdbx_strand_id
1 'polypeptide(L)'
;ERQKHGYADVIPPLHMLFTGNRGTGKTTVARMLGEIFESAGILESSMVTVRSRGEIIGDGSIPPQQIAMYIFEQARGGILFLEDAHTLFQDNVGAAALSVIFGQLSPTDNGDTIVILSGDPEAMDKALAGNPRVKSLFPYHFHFSDYTPEELLEIAIQKVAEKNYTLHPKAKEAFKNLVSQVCNEHDKFFGNALFVEKMVDKAIHNLSARTMKIRKERELTRKEITTLMAVDIPTATSELPNSYKDTFDEKEIASALKDLDHMVGQTKLKKQIHDFVDLARHYNQQGIKLNTRVSLQWCFTGNSGMGKGTVARIIARIYKAMGIIDKSEVTSFKV
;
A
#
# COMPACT_ATOMS: atom_id res chain seq x y z
N GLU A 1 -13.83 -2.92 40.69
CA GLU A 1 -14.87 -3.28 41.69
C GLU A 1 -15.12 -4.78 41.78
N ARG A 2 -15.19 -5.56 40.66
CA ARG A 2 -15.39 -7.02 40.67
C ARG A 2 -14.29 -7.75 41.44
N GLN A 3 -13.01 -7.39 41.23
CA GLN A 3 -11.86 -7.94 41.97
C GLN A 3 -11.98 -7.72 43.50
N LYS A 4 -12.52 -6.57 43.93
CA LYS A 4 -12.77 -6.30 45.37
C LYS A 4 -13.80 -7.22 45.98
N HIS A 5 -14.67 -7.87 45.16
CA HIS A 5 -15.70 -8.80 45.56
C HIS A 5 -15.35 -10.27 45.25
N GLY A 6 -14.09 -10.58 44.89
CA GLY A 6 -13.62 -11.95 44.67
C GLY A 6 -14.11 -12.63 43.37
N TYR A 7 -14.62 -11.82 42.43
CA TYR A 7 -14.97 -12.33 41.08
C TYR A 7 -13.77 -12.24 40.15
N ALA A 8 -13.46 -13.31 39.44
CA ALA A 8 -12.49 -13.29 38.38
C ALA A 8 -12.95 -12.30 37.27
N ASP A 9 -12.08 -11.37 36.89
CA ASP A 9 -12.35 -10.50 35.76
C ASP A 9 -12.29 -11.34 34.47
N VAL A 10 -13.45 -11.66 33.94
CA VAL A 10 -13.53 -12.21 32.59
C VAL A 10 -13.38 -11.02 31.65
N ILE A 11 -12.15 -10.81 31.14
CA ILE A 11 -11.89 -9.83 30.10
C ILE A 11 -12.45 -10.43 28.80
N PRO A 12 -13.45 -9.80 28.16
CA PRO A 12 -13.95 -10.30 26.87
C PRO A 12 -12.85 -10.32 25.82
N PRO A 13 -12.91 -11.17 24.80
CA PRO A 13 -11.91 -11.19 23.75
C PRO A 13 -11.79 -9.82 23.09
N LEU A 14 -10.56 -9.29 23.02
CA LEU A 14 -10.25 -7.96 22.49
C LEU A 14 -9.75 -8.01 21.04
N HIS A 15 -10.06 -9.08 20.30
CA HIS A 15 -9.73 -9.15 18.89
C HIS A 15 -10.55 -8.14 18.09
N MET A 16 -9.91 -7.49 17.11
CA MET A 16 -10.46 -6.31 16.45
C MET A 16 -10.39 -6.43 14.93
N LEU A 17 -11.34 -5.77 14.28
CA LEU A 17 -11.35 -5.55 12.84
C LEU A 17 -11.13 -4.06 12.55
N PHE A 18 -10.08 -3.74 11.82
CA PHE A 18 -9.75 -2.39 11.37
C PHE A 18 -9.99 -2.27 9.88
N THR A 19 -10.97 -1.49 9.47
CA THR A 19 -11.29 -1.26 8.06
C THR A 19 -10.97 0.18 7.66
N GLY A 20 -10.60 0.40 6.41
CA GLY A 20 -10.29 1.72 5.88
C GLY A 20 -9.18 1.68 4.85
N ASN A 21 -9.02 2.75 4.09
CA ASN A 21 -8.03 2.88 3.02
C ASN A 21 -6.58 2.87 3.58
N ARG A 22 -5.61 2.74 2.69
CA ARG A 22 -4.19 2.78 3.07
C ARG A 22 -3.81 4.15 3.63
N GLY A 23 -2.91 4.16 4.63
CA GLY A 23 -2.40 5.39 5.23
C GLY A 23 -3.37 6.12 6.16
N THR A 24 -4.49 5.52 6.55
CA THR A 24 -5.46 6.10 7.50
C THR A 24 -5.09 5.90 8.98
N GLY A 25 -3.90 5.38 9.27
CA GLY A 25 -3.39 5.28 10.64
C GLY A 25 -3.70 3.96 11.37
N LYS A 26 -4.26 2.94 10.72
CA LYS A 26 -4.62 1.64 11.34
C LYS A 26 -3.47 1.01 12.13
N THR A 27 -2.29 0.88 11.54
CA THR A 27 -1.12 0.30 12.20
C THR A 27 -0.59 1.18 13.33
N THR A 28 -0.71 2.50 13.21
CA THR A 28 -0.34 3.47 14.26
C THR A 28 -1.23 3.31 15.48
N VAL A 29 -2.55 3.22 15.28
CA VAL A 29 -3.51 2.99 16.37
C VAL A 29 -3.29 1.62 17.02
N ALA A 30 -2.98 0.59 16.24
CA ALA A 30 -2.66 -0.74 16.80
C ALA A 30 -1.44 -0.67 17.75
N ARG A 31 -0.40 0.10 17.41
CA ARG A 31 0.76 0.30 18.31
C ARG A 31 0.40 1.05 19.57
N MET A 32 -0.40 2.12 19.47
CA MET A 32 -0.90 2.85 20.66
C MET A 32 -1.76 1.94 21.56
N LEU A 33 -2.59 1.07 20.97
CA LEU A 33 -3.35 0.08 21.74
C LEU A 33 -2.43 -0.93 22.44
N GLY A 34 -1.33 -1.35 21.81
CA GLY A 34 -0.32 -2.20 22.43
C GLY A 34 0.23 -1.57 23.72
N GLU A 35 0.63 -0.30 23.64
CA GLU A 35 1.14 0.47 24.79
C GLU A 35 0.08 0.62 25.89
N ILE A 36 -1.16 0.89 25.52
CA ILE A 36 -2.28 1.02 26.48
C ILE A 36 -2.56 -0.33 27.14
N PHE A 37 -2.62 -1.43 26.39
CA PHE A 37 -2.94 -2.75 26.93
C PHE A 37 -1.81 -3.32 27.81
N GLU A 38 -0.55 -3.06 27.48
CA GLU A 38 0.58 -3.37 28.36
C GLU A 38 0.49 -2.57 29.65
N SER A 39 0.28 -1.26 29.57
CA SER A 39 0.15 -0.38 30.74
C SER A 39 -1.03 -0.75 31.65
N ALA A 40 -2.11 -1.29 31.04
CA ALA A 40 -3.29 -1.76 31.76
C ALA A 40 -3.13 -3.19 32.33
N GLY A 41 -2.01 -3.88 32.07
CA GLY A 41 -1.77 -5.27 32.45
C GLY A 41 -2.66 -6.30 31.72
N ILE A 42 -3.17 -5.95 30.54
CA ILE A 42 -3.98 -6.82 29.69
C ILE A 42 -3.06 -7.68 28.80
N LEU A 43 -1.95 -7.11 28.34
CA LEU A 43 -0.90 -7.77 27.59
C LEU A 43 0.41 -7.73 28.36
N GLU A 44 1.29 -8.69 28.11
CA GLU A 44 2.63 -8.76 28.68
C GLU A 44 3.61 -7.80 27.98
N SER A 45 3.30 -7.43 26.72
CA SER A 45 4.16 -6.60 25.87
C SER A 45 3.34 -5.68 24.97
N SER A 46 3.81 -4.47 24.76
CA SER A 46 3.27 -3.53 23.76
C SER A 46 3.65 -3.88 22.32
N MET A 47 4.39 -4.97 22.10
CA MET A 47 4.86 -5.35 20.77
C MET A 47 3.71 -5.63 19.82
N VAL A 48 3.77 -5.02 18.63
CA VAL A 48 2.83 -5.28 17.54
C VAL A 48 3.57 -5.95 16.39
N THR A 49 3.28 -7.24 16.21
CA THR A 49 3.81 -8.04 15.10
C THR A 49 2.95 -7.82 13.87
N VAL A 50 3.43 -6.99 12.94
CA VAL A 50 2.73 -6.68 11.69
C VAL A 50 3.12 -7.69 10.62
N ARG A 51 2.15 -8.30 9.95
CA ARG A 51 2.38 -9.26 8.87
C ARG A 51 1.41 -9.06 7.71
N SER A 52 1.98 -9.11 6.51
CA SER A 52 1.25 -9.12 5.25
C SER A 52 1.00 -10.55 4.76
N ARG A 53 0.11 -10.70 3.76
CA ARG A 53 -0.14 -12.01 3.12
C ARG A 53 1.15 -12.70 2.68
N GLY A 54 2.06 -11.97 1.99
CA GLY A 54 3.29 -12.56 1.46
C GLY A 54 4.17 -13.21 2.53
N GLU A 55 4.24 -12.59 3.72
CA GLU A 55 5.01 -13.12 4.85
C GLU A 55 4.33 -14.33 5.51
N ILE A 56 2.99 -14.42 5.43
CA ILE A 56 2.21 -15.49 6.05
C ILE A 56 2.20 -16.75 5.17
N ILE A 57 2.09 -16.59 3.84
CA ILE A 57 2.07 -17.74 2.92
C ILE A 57 3.47 -18.20 2.50
N GLY A 58 4.49 -17.32 2.63
CA GLY A 58 5.87 -17.61 2.24
C GLY A 58 6.07 -17.83 0.74
N ASP A 59 7.19 -18.43 0.39
CA ASP A 59 7.61 -18.76 -0.99
C ASP A 59 7.22 -20.19 -1.43
N GLY A 60 6.51 -20.93 -0.59
CA GLY A 60 6.09 -22.31 -0.84
C GLY A 60 7.08 -23.38 -0.37
N SER A 61 8.24 -23.01 0.17
CA SER A 61 9.22 -23.96 0.74
C SER A 61 8.77 -24.53 2.09
N ILE A 62 7.96 -23.78 2.84
CA ILE A 62 7.38 -24.17 4.14
C ILE A 62 5.86 -24.11 4.02
N PRO A 63 5.11 -25.09 4.56
CA PRO A 63 3.66 -25.03 4.60
C PRO A 63 3.15 -23.75 5.29
N PRO A 64 2.16 -23.04 4.72
CA PRO A 64 1.63 -21.78 5.28
C PRO A 64 1.13 -21.94 6.72
N GLN A 65 0.64 -23.12 7.08
CA GLN A 65 0.19 -23.42 8.45
C GLN A 65 1.34 -23.35 9.46
N GLN A 66 2.53 -23.82 9.10
CA GLN A 66 3.71 -23.76 9.97
C GLN A 66 4.21 -22.34 10.11
N ILE A 67 4.20 -21.57 9.01
CA ILE A 67 4.57 -20.15 9.04
C ILE A 67 3.59 -19.38 9.91
N ALA A 68 2.29 -19.59 9.74
CA ALA A 68 1.23 -18.94 10.53
C ALA A 68 1.37 -19.24 12.02
N MET A 69 1.65 -20.50 12.39
CA MET A 69 1.90 -20.89 13.79
C MET A 69 3.14 -20.18 14.35
N TYR A 70 4.24 -20.16 13.60
CA TYR A 70 5.45 -19.46 14.00
C TYR A 70 5.23 -17.96 14.22
N ILE A 71 4.49 -17.31 13.30
CA ILE A 71 4.13 -15.89 13.40
C ILE A 71 3.26 -15.62 14.63
N PHE A 72 2.30 -16.51 14.92
CA PHE A 72 1.44 -16.39 16.09
C PHE A 72 2.24 -16.49 17.39
N GLU A 73 3.16 -17.45 17.48
CA GLU A 73 4.05 -17.59 18.63
C GLU A 73 4.98 -16.38 18.79
N GLN A 74 5.46 -15.76 17.68
CA GLN A 74 6.23 -14.51 17.76
C GLN A 74 5.43 -13.32 18.31
N ALA A 75 4.11 -13.32 18.13
CA ALA A 75 3.23 -12.26 18.61
C ALA A 75 2.73 -12.49 20.04
N ARG A 76 3.13 -13.60 20.67
CA ARG A 76 2.66 -14.00 21.99
C ARG A 76 2.94 -12.92 23.03
N GLY A 77 1.99 -12.67 23.87
CA GLY A 77 2.05 -11.61 24.89
C GLY A 77 1.78 -10.21 24.36
N GLY A 78 1.59 -10.04 23.04
CA GLY A 78 1.36 -8.77 22.38
C GLY A 78 0.21 -8.78 21.38
N ILE A 79 0.36 -8.01 20.29
CA ILE A 79 -0.65 -7.89 19.23
C ILE A 79 -0.11 -8.50 17.93
N LEU A 80 -0.90 -9.38 17.30
CA LEU A 80 -0.73 -9.80 15.92
C LEU A 80 -1.60 -8.95 15.01
N PHE A 81 -0.98 -8.14 14.16
CA PHE A 81 -1.66 -7.28 13.21
C PHE A 81 -1.50 -7.81 11.78
N LEU A 82 -2.62 -8.26 11.17
CA LEU A 82 -2.64 -8.79 9.81
C LEU A 82 -3.06 -7.70 8.83
N GLU A 83 -2.10 -7.25 7.99
CA GLU A 83 -2.37 -6.25 6.95
C GLU A 83 -3.06 -6.88 5.75
N ASP A 84 -4.02 -6.14 5.18
CA ASP A 84 -4.80 -6.55 4.00
C ASP A 84 -5.35 -7.99 4.14
N ALA A 85 -5.83 -8.34 5.35
CA ALA A 85 -6.26 -9.68 5.73
C ALA A 85 -7.33 -10.26 4.80
N HIS A 86 -8.15 -9.41 4.14
CA HIS A 86 -9.12 -9.83 3.13
C HIS A 86 -8.49 -10.65 2.01
N THR A 87 -7.21 -10.43 1.69
CA THR A 87 -6.49 -11.18 0.67
C THR A 87 -6.22 -12.64 1.06
N LEU A 88 -6.13 -12.92 2.37
CA LEU A 88 -5.95 -14.29 2.88
C LEU A 88 -7.21 -15.15 2.77
N PHE A 89 -8.39 -14.55 2.59
CA PHE A 89 -9.65 -15.26 2.38
C PHE A 89 -9.91 -15.63 0.93
N GLN A 90 -9.06 -15.20 -0.02
CA GLN A 90 -9.30 -15.34 -1.46
C GLN A 90 -9.00 -16.75 -2.01
N ASP A 91 -8.18 -17.53 -1.32
CA ASP A 91 -7.78 -18.87 -1.76
C ASP A 91 -7.54 -19.83 -0.59
N ASN A 92 -7.37 -21.11 -0.93
CA ASN A 92 -7.18 -22.18 0.04
C ASN A 92 -5.87 -22.06 0.83
N VAL A 93 -4.84 -21.44 0.26
CA VAL A 93 -3.52 -21.28 0.89
C VAL A 93 -3.60 -20.28 2.03
N GLY A 94 -4.18 -19.11 1.77
CA GLY A 94 -4.45 -18.11 2.79
C GLY A 94 -5.44 -18.59 3.85
N ALA A 95 -6.52 -19.25 3.43
CA ALA A 95 -7.51 -19.82 4.35
C ALA A 95 -6.90 -20.87 5.29
N ALA A 96 -5.96 -21.70 4.79
CA ALA A 96 -5.25 -22.68 5.60
C ALA A 96 -4.37 -22.02 6.69
N ALA A 97 -3.69 -20.92 6.36
CA ALA A 97 -2.92 -20.13 7.32
C ALA A 97 -3.83 -19.49 8.38
N LEU A 98 -4.93 -18.84 7.94
CA LEU A 98 -5.91 -18.23 8.85
C LEU A 98 -6.56 -19.25 9.79
N SER A 99 -6.82 -20.49 9.32
CA SER A 99 -7.40 -21.51 10.15
C SER A 99 -6.54 -21.86 11.37
N VAL A 100 -5.22 -21.82 11.23
CA VAL A 100 -4.28 -22.03 12.34
C VAL A 100 -4.35 -20.85 13.32
N ILE A 101 -4.30 -19.60 12.84
CA ILE A 101 -4.39 -18.42 13.69
C ILE A 101 -5.72 -18.41 14.45
N PHE A 102 -6.85 -18.61 13.75
CA PHE A 102 -8.17 -18.61 14.37
C PHE A 102 -8.41 -19.80 15.32
N GLY A 103 -7.69 -20.91 15.10
CA GLY A 103 -7.70 -22.04 15.99
C GLY A 103 -7.07 -21.77 17.36
N GLN A 104 -6.23 -20.75 17.47
CA GLN A 104 -5.62 -20.29 18.72
C GLN A 104 -6.51 -19.28 19.48
N LEU A 105 -7.54 -18.72 18.82
CA LEU A 105 -8.41 -17.72 19.42
C LEU A 105 -9.59 -18.35 20.15
N SER A 106 -9.85 -17.87 21.36
CA SER A 106 -11.03 -18.24 22.14
C SER A 106 -12.11 -17.17 22.00
N PRO A 107 -13.40 -17.55 21.87
CA PRO A 107 -14.48 -16.59 21.92
C PRO A 107 -14.80 -16.07 23.33
N THR A 108 -14.19 -16.65 24.38
CA THR A 108 -14.51 -16.38 25.78
C THR A 108 -13.39 -15.73 26.58
N ASP A 109 -12.16 -15.77 26.08
CA ASP A 109 -11.01 -15.10 26.70
C ASP A 109 -10.04 -14.58 25.63
N ASN A 110 -9.11 -13.69 26.02
CA ASN A 110 -8.13 -13.12 25.09
C ASN A 110 -6.97 -14.05 24.76
N GLY A 111 -6.77 -15.12 25.54
CA GLY A 111 -5.48 -15.79 25.56
C GLY A 111 -4.35 -14.80 25.85
N ASP A 112 -3.15 -15.13 25.39
CA ASP A 112 -1.95 -14.29 25.57
C ASP A 112 -1.72 -13.32 24.38
N THR A 113 -2.61 -13.30 23.38
CA THR A 113 -2.37 -12.55 22.13
C THR A 113 -3.65 -11.94 21.59
N ILE A 114 -3.62 -10.65 21.31
CA ILE A 114 -4.70 -9.96 20.61
C ILE A 114 -4.44 -9.97 19.11
N VAL A 115 -5.44 -10.37 18.32
CA VAL A 115 -5.35 -10.35 16.85
C VAL A 115 -6.17 -9.20 16.31
N ILE A 116 -5.56 -8.42 15.41
CA ILE A 116 -6.21 -7.35 14.67
C ILE A 116 -6.15 -7.70 13.19
N LEU A 117 -7.32 -7.84 12.56
CA LEU A 117 -7.42 -7.94 11.10
C LEU A 117 -7.59 -6.55 10.51
N SER A 118 -6.81 -6.25 9.47
CA SER A 118 -6.92 -4.97 8.77
C SER A 118 -7.18 -5.18 7.29
N GLY A 119 -7.99 -4.32 6.68
CA GLY A 119 -8.24 -4.42 5.23
C GLY A 119 -9.19 -3.37 4.68
N ASP A 120 -9.44 -3.49 3.37
CA ASP A 120 -10.45 -2.70 2.67
C ASP A 120 -11.85 -3.02 3.21
N PRO A 121 -12.71 -2.02 3.45
CA PRO A 121 -14.02 -2.24 4.06
C PRO A 121 -14.89 -3.22 3.29
N GLU A 122 -15.07 -2.99 1.98
CA GLU A 122 -15.94 -3.82 1.14
C GLU A 122 -15.42 -5.26 1.01
N ALA A 123 -14.09 -5.40 0.89
CA ALA A 123 -13.46 -6.71 0.76
C ALA A 123 -13.50 -7.50 2.06
N MET A 124 -13.32 -6.84 3.23
CA MET A 124 -13.44 -7.46 4.54
C MET A 124 -14.88 -7.89 4.84
N ASP A 125 -15.87 -7.05 4.52
CA ASP A 125 -17.28 -7.40 4.70
C ASP A 125 -17.66 -8.64 3.88
N LYS A 126 -17.21 -8.72 2.62
CA LYS A 126 -17.43 -9.91 1.77
C LYS A 126 -16.75 -11.15 2.34
N ALA A 127 -15.50 -11.03 2.82
CA ALA A 127 -14.75 -12.14 3.39
C ALA A 127 -15.41 -12.69 4.67
N LEU A 128 -15.91 -11.80 5.54
CA LEU A 128 -16.55 -12.16 6.80
C LEU A 128 -18.00 -12.63 6.64
N ALA A 129 -18.71 -12.15 5.62
CA ALA A 129 -20.07 -12.60 5.31
C ALA A 129 -20.13 -14.11 5.04
N GLY A 130 -19.09 -14.65 4.38
CA GLY A 130 -18.93 -16.09 4.16
C GLY A 130 -18.50 -16.91 5.38
N ASN A 131 -18.11 -16.25 6.49
CA ASN A 131 -17.49 -16.89 7.66
C ASN A 131 -18.04 -16.37 9.00
N PRO A 132 -19.32 -16.69 9.37
CA PRO A 132 -19.95 -16.18 10.59
C PRO A 132 -19.17 -16.51 11.89
N ARG A 133 -18.52 -17.68 11.93
CA ARG A 133 -17.68 -18.10 13.06
C ARG A 133 -16.48 -17.15 13.24
N VAL A 134 -15.83 -16.76 12.15
CA VAL A 134 -14.72 -15.82 12.20
C VAL A 134 -15.21 -14.45 12.67
N LYS A 135 -16.35 -14.00 12.16
CA LYS A 135 -16.95 -12.73 12.58
C LYS A 135 -17.19 -12.65 14.10
N SER A 136 -17.58 -13.74 14.72
CA SER A 136 -17.81 -13.77 16.18
C SER A 136 -16.53 -13.69 17.03
N LEU A 137 -15.36 -14.00 16.45
CA LEU A 137 -14.06 -13.84 17.13
C LEU A 137 -13.61 -12.39 17.21
N PHE A 138 -14.13 -11.51 16.35
CA PHE A 138 -13.74 -10.11 16.24
C PHE A 138 -14.93 -9.20 16.60
N PRO A 139 -15.26 -9.04 17.89
CA PRO A 139 -16.45 -8.27 18.30
C PRO A 139 -16.30 -6.75 18.09
N TYR A 140 -15.07 -6.25 18.03
CA TYR A 140 -14.81 -4.82 17.90
C TYR A 140 -14.43 -4.46 16.46
N HIS A 141 -15.24 -3.61 15.83
CA HIS A 141 -15.05 -3.13 14.47
C HIS A 141 -14.78 -1.63 14.49
N PHE A 142 -13.65 -1.22 13.93
CA PHE A 142 -13.26 0.19 13.80
C PHE A 142 -13.09 0.53 12.33
N HIS A 143 -13.79 1.57 11.91
CA HIS A 143 -13.65 2.10 10.56
C HIS A 143 -12.79 3.36 10.59
N PHE A 144 -11.74 3.37 9.78
CA PHE A 144 -10.81 4.49 9.61
C PHE A 144 -11.17 5.20 8.30
N SER A 145 -11.83 6.34 8.43
CA SER A 145 -12.14 7.20 7.29
C SER A 145 -10.88 7.83 6.71
N ASP A 146 -10.95 8.25 5.45
CA ASP A 146 -9.89 9.04 4.85
C ASP A 146 -9.76 10.39 5.57
N TYR A 147 -8.55 10.89 5.65
CA TYR A 147 -8.28 12.20 6.23
C TYR A 147 -8.78 13.33 5.35
N THR A 148 -9.27 14.38 5.97
CA THR A 148 -9.57 15.65 5.31
C THR A 148 -8.29 16.38 4.87
N PRO A 149 -8.35 17.31 3.90
CA PRO A 149 -7.18 18.12 3.52
C PRO A 149 -6.53 18.86 4.69
N GLU A 150 -7.33 19.31 5.65
CA GLU A 150 -6.87 20.00 6.85
C GLU A 150 -6.06 19.05 7.76
N GLU A 151 -6.57 17.84 8.02
CA GLU A 151 -5.89 16.81 8.81
C GLU A 151 -4.59 16.35 8.12
N LEU A 152 -4.60 16.18 6.81
CA LEU A 152 -3.39 15.84 6.07
C LEU A 152 -2.32 16.94 6.12
N LEU A 153 -2.74 18.21 6.15
CA LEU A 153 -1.81 19.32 6.35
C LEU A 153 -1.21 19.28 7.76
N GLU A 154 -2.00 18.96 8.78
CA GLU A 154 -1.51 18.82 10.17
C GLU A 154 -0.51 17.66 10.25
N ILE A 155 -0.81 16.52 9.63
CA ILE A 155 0.12 15.39 9.53
C ILE A 155 1.42 15.82 8.82
N ALA A 156 1.35 16.62 7.75
CA ALA A 156 2.53 17.15 7.07
C ALA A 156 3.40 18.00 8.00
N ILE A 157 2.78 18.90 8.73
CA ILE A 157 3.49 19.79 9.69
C ILE A 157 4.18 18.94 10.77
N GLN A 158 3.48 17.96 11.32
CA GLN A 158 4.02 17.05 12.32
C GLN A 158 5.19 16.23 11.75
N LYS A 159 5.06 15.64 10.56
CA LYS A 159 6.12 14.86 9.91
C LYS A 159 7.37 15.69 9.58
N VAL A 160 7.19 16.95 9.18
CA VAL A 160 8.30 17.89 8.97
C VAL A 160 9.01 18.19 10.29
N ALA A 161 8.27 18.40 11.39
CA ALA A 161 8.84 18.65 12.70
C ALA A 161 9.56 17.41 13.28
N GLU A 162 9.01 16.21 13.13
CA GLU A 162 9.65 14.94 13.52
C GLU A 162 11.04 14.76 12.86
N LYS A 163 11.19 15.25 11.61
CA LYS A 163 12.45 15.19 10.87
C LYS A 163 13.39 16.40 11.18
N ASN A 164 13.05 17.24 12.15
CA ASN A 164 13.79 18.46 12.55
C ASN A 164 13.86 19.52 11.45
N TYR A 165 12.84 19.64 10.63
CA TYR A 165 12.65 20.70 9.66
C TYR A 165 11.52 21.63 10.08
N THR A 166 11.43 22.80 9.44
CA THR A 166 10.34 23.76 9.64
C THR A 166 9.74 24.18 8.28
N LEU A 167 8.44 24.48 8.28
CA LEU A 167 7.75 25.00 7.12
C LEU A 167 7.67 26.52 7.16
N HIS A 168 8.16 27.18 6.13
CA HIS A 168 7.87 28.61 5.93
C HIS A 168 6.35 28.80 5.70
N PRO A 169 5.73 29.93 6.11
CA PRO A 169 4.29 30.14 5.92
C PRO A 169 3.80 29.91 4.48
N LYS A 170 4.56 30.41 3.47
CA LYS A 170 4.26 30.16 2.05
C LYS A 170 4.40 28.69 1.64
N ALA A 171 5.28 27.92 2.30
CA ALA A 171 5.39 26.47 2.06
C ALA A 171 4.20 25.71 2.66
N LYS A 172 3.70 26.17 3.82
CA LYS A 172 2.47 25.62 4.42
C LYS A 172 1.26 25.84 3.51
N GLU A 173 1.13 27.01 2.90
CA GLU A 173 0.09 27.32 1.93
C GLU A 173 0.22 26.47 0.65
N ALA A 174 1.42 26.35 0.12
CA ALA A 174 1.69 25.48 -1.04
C ALA A 174 1.36 24.01 -0.75
N PHE A 175 1.68 23.53 0.45
CA PHE A 175 1.34 22.16 0.88
C PHE A 175 -0.19 21.99 1.02
N LYS A 176 -0.89 22.98 1.60
CA LYS A 176 -2.35 22.97 1.66
C LYS A 176 -2.99 22.84 0.27
N ASN A 177 -2.51 23.63 -0.68
CA ASN A 177 -3.01 23.60 -2.07
C ASN A 177 -2.75 22.22 -2.71
N LEU A 178 -1.54 21.68 -2.54
CA LEU A 178 -1.19 20.33 -3.01
C LEU A 178 -2.15 19.28 -2.48
N VAL A 179 -2.36 19.24 -1.18
CA VAL A 179 -3.23 18.23 -0.53
C VAL A 179 -4.68 18.42 -0.96
N SER A 180 -5.19 19.67 -1.00
CA SER A 180 -6.56 19.95 -1.42
C SER A 180 -6.80 19.55 -2.88
N GLN A 181 -5.85 19.82 -3.78
CA GLN A 181 -5.95 19.40 -5.17
C GLN A 181 -5.98 17.88 -5.28
N VAL A 182 -5.08 17.20 -4.59
CA VAL A 182 -5.01 15.74 -4.60
C VAL A 182 -6.28 15.13 -4.01
N CYS A 183 -6.82 15.63 -2.92
CA CYS A 183 -8.08 15.16 -2.34
C CYS A 183 -9.29 15.33 -3.27
N ASN A 184 -9.30 16.35 -4.12
CA ASN A 184 -10.39 16.58 -5.08
C ASN A 184 -10.30 15.72 -6.35
N GLU A 185 -9.08 15.31 -6.73
CA GLU A 185 -8.82 14.62 -8.00
C GLU A 185 -8.67 13.11 -7.86
N HIS A 186 -8.59 12.57 -6.62
CA HIS A 186 -8.25 11.17 -6.42
C HIS A 186 -9.46 10.21 -6.30
N ASP A 187 -9.17 8.94 -6.58
CA ASP A 187 -10.01 7.81 -6.30
C ASP A 187 -9.61 7.09 -4.98
N LYS A 188 -10.24 5.94 -4.68
CA LYS A 188 -10.06 5.11 -3.48
C LYS A 188 -8.60 4.69 -3.14
N PHE A 189 -7.62 4.99 -3.99
CA PHE A 189 -6.21 4.58 -3.80
C PHE A 189 -5.29 5.70 -3.32
N PHE A 190 -5.87 6.82 -2.95
CA PHE A 190 -5.14 7.88 -2.29
C PHE A 190 -4.47 7.36 -1.00
N GLY A 191 -3.18 7.49 -0.89
CA GLY A 191 -2.41 6.93 0.21
C GLY A 191 -2.49 7.69 1.53
N ASN A 192 -3.42 8.64 1.68
CA ASN A 192 -3.62 9.41 2.93
C ASN A 192 -2.29 9.92 3.54
N ALA A 193 -2.00 9.58 4.78
CA ALA A 193 -0.76 9.98 5.46
C ALA A 193 0.51 9.45 4.76
N LEU A 194 0.46 8.30 4.07
CA LEU A 194 1.61 7.78 3.30
C LEU A 194 1.93 8.67 2.09
N PHE A 195 0.89 9.24 1.45
CA PHE A 195 1.12 10.24 0.40
C PHE A 195 1.81 11.48 0.97
N VAL A 196 1.31 11.98 2.10
CA VAL A 196 1.89 13.15 2.78
C VAL A 196 3.35 12.90 3.15
N GLU A 197 3.68 11.74 3.70
CA GLU A 197 5.04 11.37 4.06
C GLU A 197 5.99 11.39 2.86
N LYS A 198 5.57 10.81 1.72
CA LYS A 198 6.32 10.89 0.46
C LYS A 198 6.54 12.32 -0.01
N MET A 199 5.53 13.19 0.13
CA MET A 199 5.64 14.58 -0.28
C MET A 199 6.59 15.36 0.63
N VAL A 200 6.58 15.10 1.93
CA VAL A 200 7.54 15.65 2.89
C VAL A 200 8.96 15.21 2.53
N ASP A 201 9.20 13.94 2.25
CA ASP A 201 10.52 13.42 1.87
C ASP A 201 11.04 14.08 0.57
N LYS A 202 10.17 14.24 -0.41
CA LYS A 202 10.51 14.95 -1.64
C LYS A 202 10.79 16.43 -1.41
N ALA A 203 10.01 17.10 -0.56
CA ALA A 203 10.27 18.48 -0.20
C ALA A 203 11.65 18.65 0.47
N ILE A 204 12.02 17.72 1.35
CA ILE A 204 13.36 17.71 1.99
C ILE A 204 14.45 17.43 0.95
N HIS A 205 14.23 16.55 0.00
CA HIS A 205 15.15 16.30 -1.10
C HIS A 205 15.33 17.56 -1.97
N ASN A 206 14.26 18.25 -2.32
CA ASN A 206 14.28 19.49 -3.09
C ASN A 206 15.03 20.61 -2.34
N LEU A 207 14.81 20.75 -1.02
CA LEU A 207 15.58 21.65 -0.16
C LEU A 207 17.07 21.32 -0.23
N SER A 208 17.44 20.05 -0.14
CA SER A 208 18.84 19.62 -0.21
C SER A 208 19.46 19.98 -1.57
N ALA A 209 18.74 19.74 -2.66
CA ALA A 209 19.20 20.10 -4.01
C ALA A 209 19.36 21.63 -4.19
N ARG A 210 18.42 22.42 -3.63
CA ARG A 210 18.47 23.89 -3.66
C ARG A 210 19.65 24.41 -2.84
N THR A 211 19.82 23.92 -1.63
CA THR A 211 20.91 24.37 -0.75
C THR A 211 22.28 23.97 -1.25
N MET A 212 22.44 22.81 -1.91
CA MET A 212 23.69 22.43 -2.58
C MET A 212 24.13 23.41 -3.69
N LYS A 213 23.17 23.96 -4.42
CA LYS A 213 23.48 24.99 -5.46
C LYS A 213 23.98 26.29 -4.81
N ILE A 214 23.29 26.76 -3.78
CA ILE A 214 23.63 28.01 -3.07
C ILE A 214 24.98 27.87 -2.31
N ARG A 215 25.26 26.68 -1.72
CA ARG A 215 26.51 26.41 -0.99
C ARG A 215 27.77 26.59 -1.86
N LYS A 216 27.65 26.48 -3.18
CA LYS A 216 28.77 26.76 -4.10
C LYS A 216 29.12 28.24 -4.18
N GLU A 217 28.20 29.11 -3.79
CA GLU A 217 28.35 30.58 -3.92
C GLU A 217 28.61 31.24 -2.56
N ARG A 218 28.02 30.71 -1.47
CA ARG A 218 28.17 31.22 -0.10
C ARG A 218 27.88 30.18 0.99
N GLU A 219 28.32 30.47 2.19
CA GLU A 219 27.90 29.69 3.37
C GLU A 219 26.42 29.89 3.69
N LEU A 220 25.79 28.81 4.15
CA LEU A 220 24.38 28.78 4.52
C LEU A 220 24.21 28.77 6.05
N THR A 221 23.24 29.48 6.53
CA THR A 221 22.83 29.45 7.93
C THR A 221 22.06 28.14 8.23
N ARG A 222 22.07 27.74 9.52
CA ARG A 222 21.29 26.59 9.98
C ARG A 222 19.82 26.71 9.59
N LYS A 223 19.22 27.90 9.69
CA LYS A 223 17.83 28.15 9.33
C LYS A 223 17.55 27.90 7.84
N GLU A 224 18.48 28.27 6.96
CA GLU A 224 18.32 28.08 5.52
C GLU A 224 18.36 26.59 5.12
N ILE A 225 19.13 25.76 5.82
CA ILE A 225 19.24 24.32 5.51
C ILE A 225 18.15 23.48 6.21
N THR A 226 17.36 24.07 7.13
CA THR A 226 16.27 23.34 7.83
C THR A 226 14.88 23.89 7.54
N THR A 227 14.75 24.99 6.77
CA THR A 227 13.45 25.59 6.45
C THR A 227 13.02 25.27 5.03
N LEU A 228 11.92 24.54 4.90
CA LEU A 228 11.26 24.27 3.63
C LEU A 228 10.55 25.52 3.13
N MET A 229 10.86 25.91 1.89
CA MET A 229 10.23 27.04 1.20
C MET A 229 9.15 26.54 0.22
N ALA A 230 8.28 27.42 -0.28
CA ALA A 230 7.24 27.04 -1.23
C ALA A 230 7.78 26.35 -2.50
N VAL A 231 8.97 26.77 -2.95
CA VAL A 231 9.67 26.18 -4.12
C VAL A 231 10.14 24.74 -3.88
N ASP A 232 10.29 24.32 -2.62
CA ASP A 232 10.71 22.97 -2.27
C ASP A 232 9.50 22.00 -2.25
N ILE A 233 8.27 22.53 -2.13
CA ILE A 233 7.05 21.69 -2.10
C ILE A 233 6.78 21.17 -3.51
N PRO A 234 6.60 19.83 -3.67
CA PRO A 234 6.23 19.24 -4.95
C PRO A 234 4.89 19.79 -5.47
N THR A 235 4.73 19.87 -6.77
CA THR A 235 3.44 20.21 -7.38
C THR A 235 2.62 18.96 -7.62
N ALA A 236 1.29 19.06 -7.52
CA ALA A 236 0.39 17.93 -7.75
C ALA A 236 0.62 17.26 -9.11
N THR A 237 0.92 18.07 -10.15
CA THR A 237 1.22 17.55 -11.49
C THR A 237 2.50 16.73 -11.61
N SER A 238 3.45 16.87 -10.67
CA SER A 238 4.69 16.07 -10.66
C SER A 238 4.56 14.76 -9.87
N GLU A 239 3.52 14.64 -9.05
CA GLU A 239 3.42 13.62 -8.00
C GLU A 239 2.15 12.79 -8.00
N LEU A 240 1.07 13.37 -8.51
CA LEU A 240 0.00 12.50 -8.95
C LEU A 240 0.66 11.57 -9.97
N PRO A 241 0.59 10.23 -9.79
CA PRO A 241 0.89 9.34 -10.89
C PRO A 241 0.02 9.89 -12.02
N ASN A 242 0.63 10.51 -13.01
CA ASN A 242 0.05 11.40 -14.00
C ASN A 242 -1.46 11.30 -13.92
N SER A 243 -2.19 12.40 -13.57
CA SER A 243 -3.58 12.47 -13.91
C SER A 243 -3.58 12.02 -15.34
N TYR A 244 -3.99 10.76 -15.57
CA TYR A 244 -4.04 10.19 -16.87
C TYR A 244 -5.05 11.02 -17.67
N LYS A 245 -4.63 12.20 -18.12
CA LYS A 245 -4.98 12.60 -19.45
C LYS A 245 -4.07 11.77 -20.32
N ASP A 246 -4.50 10.53 -20.43
CA ASP A 246 -3.88 9.59 -21.30
C ASP A 246 -3.98 10.15 -22.71
N THR A 247 -2.93 10.76 -23.09
CA THR A 247 -2.57 10.75 -24.48
C THR A 247 -2.05 9.34 -24.74
N PHE A 248 -2.98 8.37 -24.83
CA PHE A 248 -2.70 7.15 -25.56
C PHE A 248 -2.18 7.59 -26.89
N ASP A 249 -0.89 7.38 -27.14
CA ASP A 249 -0.34 7.60 -28.47
C ASP A 249 -0.80 6.47 -29.39
N GLU A 250 -2.06 6.59 -29.86
CA GLU A 250 -2.69 5.61 -30.73
C GLU A 250 -1.87 5.32 -31.99
N LYS A 251 -1.07 6.31 -32.47
CA LYS A 251 -0.18 6.10 -33.61
C LYS A 251 0.97 5.17 -33.27
N GLU A 252 1.58 5.35 -32.10
CA GLU A 252 2.67 4.51 -31.64
C GLU A 252 2.15 3.13 -31.24
N ILE A 253 0.96 3.04 -30.60
CA ILE A 253 0.31 1.75 -30.30
C ILE A 253 0.04 0.97 -31.59
N ALA A 254 -0.57 1.60 -32.60
CA ALA A 254 -0.83 0.96 -33.89
C ALA A 254 0.47 0.54 -34.59
N SER A 255 1.53 1.35 -34.52
CA SER A 255 2.85 0.99 -35.04
C SER A 255 3.43 -0.23 -34.35
N ALA A 256 3.38 -0.27 -33.02
CA ALA A 256 3.89 -1.39 -32.23
C ALA A 256 3.10 -2.70 -32.48
N LEU A 257 1.78 -2.61 -32.61
CA LEU A 257 0.92 -3.76 -32.97
C LEU A 257 1.21 -4.26 -34.38
N LYS A 258 1.47 -3.35 -35.33
CA LYS A 258 1.86 -3.74 -36.70
C LYS A 258 3.19 -4.49 -36.70
N ASP A 259 4.17 -4.06 -35.91
CA ASP A 259 5.45 -4.78 -35.77
C ASP A 259 5.24 -6.17 -35.14
N LEU A 260 4.32 -6.29 -34.16
CA LEU A 260 3.92 -7.57 -33.59
C LEU A 260 3.29 -8.49 -34.65
N ASP A 261 2.41 -7.96 -35.49
CA ASP A 261 1.69 -8.73 -36.51
C ASP A 261 2.62 -9.19 -37.64
N HIS A 262 3.70 -8.48 -37.94
CA HIS A 262 4.73 -8.89 -38.89
C HIS A 262 5.61 -10.04 -38.38
N MET A 263 5.60 -10.37 -37.11
CA MET A 263 6.32 -11.56 -36.61
C MET A 263 5.69 -12.83 -37.16
N VAL A 264 6.52 -13.77 -37.58
CA VAL A 264 6.02 -15.05 -38.11
C VAL A 264 5.50 -15.92 -36.96
N GLY A 265 4.29 -16.45 -37.10
CA GLY A 265 3.68 -17.36 -36.12
C GLY A 265 3.16 -16.62 -34.85
N GLN A 266 3.23 -17.31 -33.72
CA GLN A 266 2.87 -16.77 -32.38
C GLN A 266 1.41 -16.26 -32.27
N THR A 267 0.46 -16.88 -32.95
CA THR A 267 -0.94 -16.45 -33.10
C THR A 267 -1.64 -16.23 -31.75
N LYS A 268 -1.40 -17.14 -30.77
CA LYS A 268 -1.98 -17.00 -29.41
C LYS A 268 -1.43 -15.79 -28.66
N LEU A 269 -0.11 -15.57 -28.76
CA LEU A 269 0.55 -14.43 -28.11
C LEU A 269 0.09 -13.11 -28.71
N LYS A 270 0.00 -13.01 -30.04
CA LYS A 270 -0.52 -11.83 -30.73
C LYS A 270 -1.92 -11.49 -30.23
N LYS A 271 -2.81 -12.50 -30.20
CA LYS A 271 -4.18 -12.32 -29.70
C LYS A 271 -4.18 -11.79 -28.26
N GLN A 272 -3.39 -12.36 -27.36
CA GLN A 272 -3.32 -11.91 -25.96
C GLN A 272 -2.87 -10.44 -25.83
N ILE A 273 -1.92 -10.00 -26.66
CA ILE A 273 -1.45 -8.61 -26.64
C ILE A 273 -2.51 -7.67 -27.24
N HIS A 274 -3.21 -8.06 -28.31
CA HIS A 274 -4.34 -7.29 -28.84
C HIS A 274 -5.47 -7.18 -27.82
N ASP A 275 -5.89 -8.31 -27.20
CA ASP A 275 -6.91 -8.33 -26.16
C ASP A 275 -6.53 -7.43 -24.97
N PHE A 276 -5.25 -7.41 -24.58
CA PHE A 276 -4.74 -6.52 -23.54
C PHE A 276 -4.84 -5.05 -23.96
N VAL A 277 -4.46 -4.70 -25.20
CA VAL A 277 -4.54 -3.31 -25.69
C VAL A 277 -5.99 -2.85 -25.76
N ASP A 278 -6.91 -3.69 -26.19
CA ASP A 278 -8.34 -3.37 -26.25
C ASP A 278 -8.95 -3.20 -24.85
N LEU A 279 -8.55 -4.05 -23.90
CA LEU A 279 -8.91 -3.90 -22.49
C LEU A 279 -8.38 -2.60 -21.91
N ALA A 280 -7.13 -2.24 -22.25
CA ALA A 280 -6.51 -1.00 -21.84
C ALA A 280 -7.26 0.24 -22.38
N ARG A 281 -7.66 0.21 -23.66
CA ARG A 281 -8.48 1.26 -24.26
C ARG A 281 -9.83 1.39 -23.59
N HIS A 282 -10.48 0.26 -23.28
CA HIS A 282 -11.77 0.26 -22.58
C HIS A 282 -11.68 0.92 -21.21
N TYR A 283 -10.67 0.56 -20.40
CA TYR A 283 -10.46 1.19 -19.10
C TYR A 283 -10.10 2.68 -19.21
N ASN A 284 -9.29 3.05 -20.20
CA ASN A 284 -8.95 4.44 -20.47
C ASN A 284 -10.20 5.28 -20.78
N GLN A 285 -11.09 4.78 -21.64
CA GLN A 285 -12.36 5.45 -21.96
C GLN A 285 -13.26 5.65 -20.73
N GLN A 286 -13.16 4.75 -19.75
CA GLN A 286 -13.88 4.83 -18.48
C GLN A 286 -13.16 5.66 -17.40
N GLY A 287 -11.96 6.20 -17.69
CA GLY A 287 -11.14 6.92 -16.70
C GLY A 287 -10.56 6.01 -15.61
N ILE A 288 -10.51 4.69 -15.85
CA ILE A 288 -10.01 3.70 -14.90
C ILE A 288 -8.52 3.44 -15.15
N LYS A 289 -7.69 3.58 -14.12
CA LYS A 289 -6.26 3.32 -14.23
C LYS A 289 -5.96 1.84 -14.44
N LEU A 290 -5.20 1.54 -15.50
CA LEU A 290 -4.85 0.17 -15.88
C LEU A 290 -4.09 -0.58 -14.79
N ASN A 291 -3.10 0.07 -14.18
CA ASN A 291 -2.24 -0.52 -13.16
C ASN A 291 -2.98 -0.93 -11.87
N THR A 292 -4.21 -0.45 -11.68
CA THR A 292 -5.04 -0.79 -10.52
C THR A 292 -5.94 -2.01 -10.75
N ARG A 293 -6.11 -2.42 -12.01
CA ARG A 293 -7.08 -3.48 -12.41
C ARG A 293 -6.44 -4.63 -13.15
N VAL A 294 -5.26 -4.42 -13.75
CA VAL A 294 -4.59 -5.41 -14.60
C VAL A 294 -3.14 -5.58 -14.14
N SER A 295 -2.67 -6.84 -14.05
CA SER A 295 -1.25 -7.10 -13.83
C SER A 295 -0.46 -6.69 -15.07
N LEU A 296 0.54 -5.84 -14.88
CA LEU A 296 1.46 -5.38 -15.93
C LEU A 296 2.70 -6.28 -16.07
N GLN A 297 2.73 -7.40 -15.35
CA GLN A 297 3.83 -8.36 -15.39
C GLN A 297 3.55 -9.46 -16.40
N TRP A 298 4.54 -9.76 -17.24
CA TRP A 298 4.48 -10.81 -18.24
C TRP A 298 5.53 -11.86 -17.99
N CYS A 299 5.15 -13.13 -18.10
CA CYS A 299 6.06 -14.25 -18.07
C CYS A 299 6.14 -14.87 -19.48
N PHE A 300 7.32 -14.85 -20.10
CA PHE A 300 7.56 -15.44 -21.42
C PHE A 300 8.31 -16.75 -21.27
N THR A 301 7.68 -17.87 -21.59
CA THR A 301 8.28 -19.19 -21.63
C THR A 301 8.51 -19.64 -23.07
N GLY A 302 9.55 -20.40 -23.31
CA GLY A 302 9.87 -20.93 -24.64
C GLY A 302 11.37 -21.04 -24.90
N ASN A 303 11.76 -21.75 -25.96
CA ASN A 303 13.14 -22.01 -26.32
C ASN A 303 13.92 -20.73 -26.69
N SER A 304 15.26 -20.80 -26.68
CA SER A 304 16.11 -19.70 -27.13
C SER A 304 15.83 -19.38 -28.61
N GLY A 305 15.89 -18.10 -28.99
CA GLY A 305 15.65 -17.65 -30.36
C GLY A 305 14.19 -17.48 -30.78
N MET A 306 13.21 -17.80 -29.93
CA MET A 306 11.77 -17.69 -30.26
C MET A 306 11.19 -16.26 -30.21
N GLY A 307 12.01 -15.22 -30.17
CA GLY A 307 11.55 -13.85 -30.25
C GLY A 307 11.07 -13.22 -28.91
N LYS A 308 11.30 -13.86 -27.75
CA LYS A 308 10.89 -13.34 -26.43
C LYS A 308 11.35 -11.90 -26.17
N GLY A 309 12.62 -11.59 -26.45
CA GLY A 309 13.17 -10.24 -26.30
C GLY A 309 12.58 -9.22 -27.27
N THR A 310 12.19 -9.64 -28.46
CA THR A 310 11.50 -8.77 -29.44
C THR A 310 10.10 -8.42 -28.95
N VAL A 311 9.36 -9.40 -28.48
CA VAL A 311 8.03 -9.19 -27.89
C VAL A 311 8.10 -8.28 -26.65
N ALA A 312 9.08 -8.47 -25.77
CA ALA A 312 9.28 -7.62 -24.60
C ALA A 312 9.50 -6.14 -24.99
N ARG A 313 10.28 -5.88 -26.05
CA ARG A 313 10.48 -4.51 -26.56
C ARG A 313 9.19 -3.91 -27.16
N ILE A 314 8.39 -4.72 -27.87
CA ILE A 314 7.10 -4.28 -28.41
C ILE A 314 6.15 -3.90 -27.27
N ILE A 315 6.04 -4.73 -26.22
CA ILE A 315 5.23 -4.45 -25.05
C ILE A 315 5.72 -3.19 -24.31
N ALA A 316 7.03 -3.01 -24.18
CA ALA A 316 7.59 -1.81 -23.58
C ALA A 316 7.24 -0.53 -24.38
N ARG A 317 7.21 -0.60 -25.73
CA ARG A 317 6.73 0.51 -26.56
C ARG A 317 5.25 0.77 -26.38
N ILE A 318 4.43 -0.29 -26.31
CA ILE A 318 2.99 -0.18 -26.02
C ILE A 318 2.78 0.47 -24.64
N TYR A 319 3.49 0.02 -23.62
CA TYR A 319 3.39 0.58 -22.26
C TYR A 319 3.79 2.05 -22.21
N LYS A 320 4.85 2.43 -22.92
CA LYS A 320 5.24 3.84 -23.04
C LYS A 320 4.19 4.66 -23.76
N ALA A 321 3.67 4.15 -24.89
CA ALA A 321 2.63 4.81 -25.66
C ALA A 321 1.29 4.93 -24.88
N MET A 322 1.07 4.07 -23.90
CA MET A 322 -0.05 4.13 -22.96
C MET A 322 0.27 4.98 -21.71
N GLY A 323 1.46 5.58 -21.58
CA GLY A 323 1.87 6.37 -20.42
C GLY A 323 2.10 5.55 -19.14
N ILE A 324 2.21 4.21 -19.24
CA ILE A 324 2.43 3.32 -18.09
C ILE A 324 3.86 3.40 -17.59
N ILE A 325 4.82 3.58 -18.51
CA ILE A 325 6.25 3.72 -18.23
C ILE A 325 6.84 4.90 -18.98
N ASP A 326 7.86 5.53 -18.41
CA ASP A 326 8.51 6.72 -19.02
C ASP A 326 9.49 6.34 -20.13
N LYS A 327 10.12 5.17 -20.05
CA LYS A 327 11.13 4.70 -21.00
C LYS A 327 10.79 3.32 -21.55
N SER A 328 10.95 3.13 -22.86
CA SER A 328 10.74 1.83 -23.54
C SER A 328 12.01 0.97 -23.61
N GLU A 329 13.07 1.31 -22.89
CA GLU A 329 14.30 0.54 -22.84
C GLU A 329 14.10 -0.75 -22.05
N VAL A 330 14.52 -1.87 -22.63
CA VAL A 330 14.44 -3.19 -21.98
C VAL A 330 15.84 -3.62 -21.56
N THR A 331 16.06 -3.73 -20.26
CA THR A 331 17.30 -4.28 -19.70
C THR A 331 17.13 -5.79 -19.49
N SER A 332 18.06 -6.59 -20.01
CA SER A 332 18.04 -8.04 -19.86
C SER A 332 19.21 -8.52 -19.01
N PHE A 333 18.94 -9.39 -18.07
CA PHE A 333 19.95 -10.07 -17.27
C PHE A 333 19.88 -11.57 -17.60
N LYS A 334 21.05 -12.21 -17.65
CA LYS A 334 21.11 -13.69 -17.65
C LYS A 334 21.18 -14.12 -16.19
N VAL A 335 20.25 -14.97 -15.81
CA VAL A 335 20.26 -15.71 -14.55
C VAL A 335 20.95 -17.04 -14.78
#